data_abb85379ae144ec1c1fd6cdfe77d56a8
#
_entry.id   abb85379ae144ec1c1fd6cdfe77d56a8
#
_cell.length_a   1.000
_cell.length_b   1.000
_cell.length_c   1.000
_cell.angle_alpha   90.00
_cell.angle_beta   90.00
_cell.angle_gamma   90.00
#
_symmetry.space_group_name_H-M   'P 1'
#
loop_
_entity.id
_entity.type
_entity.pdbx_description
1 polymer ?
#
loop_
_entity_poly.entity_id
_entity_poly.type
_entity_poly.pdbx_seq_one_letter_code
_entity_poly.pdbx_strand_id
1 'polypeptide(L)'
;MYNVFLVDDEPILLEGIRSKIDWESIGLNFVGEATDGEIALSMMQELKPDILITDVKMPFMDGLELSCAIKKNQPWIKIIILSGHDEFEYAKKAISIGVEDYILKPFTADEVIESLKKACVQIDKERSQLSNISKMQEELKSKNKLIQKEFLNDLVH
;
A
#
# COMPACT_ATOMS: atom_id res chain seq x y z
N MET A 1 13.07 4.89 0.88
CA MET A 1 12.30 4.82 -0.38
C MET A 1 11.27 3.73 -0.30
N TYR A 2 10.09 3.96 -0.86
CA TYR A 2 9.03 2.96 -0.89
C TYR A 2 9.01 2.23 -2.24
N ASN A 3 8.69 0.95 -2.20
CA ASN A 3 8.70 0.09 -3.37
C ASN A 3 7.33 0.05 -4.03
N VAL A 4 7.30 0.23 -5.36
CA VAL A 4 6.07 0.28 -6.16
C VAL A 4 6.03 -0.89 -7.13
N PHE A 5 4.88 -1.54 -7.19
CA PHE A 5 4.60 -2.61 -8.16
C PHE A 5 3.41 -2.21 -9.04
N LEU A 6 3.51 -2.50 -10.33
CA LEU A 6 2.53 -2.06 -11.32
C LEU A 6 1.91 -3.26 -12.04
N VAL A 7 0.58 -3.29 -12.16
CA VAL A 7 -0.14 -4.38 -12.82
C VAL A 7 -1.15 -3.82 -13.80
N ASP A 8 -1.05 -4.24 -15.06
CA ASP A 8 -2.01 -3.91 -16.10
C ASP A 8 -1.85 -4.94 -17.23
N ASP A 9 -2.95 -5.37 -17.83
CA ASP A 9 -2.90 -6.34 -18.93
C ASP A 9 -2.48 -5.72 -20.26
N GLU A 10 -2.37 -4.40 -20.32
CA GLU A 10 -1.89 -3.68 -21.51
C GLU A 10 -0.41 -3.30 -21.34
N PRO A 11 0.50 -3.99 -22.05
CA PRO A 11 1.95 -3.70 -21.92
C PRO A 11 2.33 -2.27 -22.29
N ILE A 12 1.61 -1.66 -23.24
CA ILE A 12 1.86 -0.27 -23.66
C ILE A 12 1.59 0.70 -22.49
N LEU A 13 0.53 0.45 -21.72
CA LEU A 13 0.19 1.27 -20.58
C LEU A 13 1.22 1.14 -19.46
N LEU A 14 1.68 -0.08 -19.20
CA LEU A 14 2.75 -0.34 -18.23
C LEU A 14 4.02 0.42 -18.59
N GLU A 15 4.44 0.31 -19.83
CA GLU A 15 5.62 1.01 -20.32
C GLU A 15 5.45 2.53 -20.21
N GLY A 16 4.27 3.03 -20.57
CA GLY A 16 3.96 4.45 -20.50
C GLY A 16 4.08 5.01 -19.07
N ILE A 17 3.51 4.33 -18.12
CA ILE A 17 3.58 4.74 -16.71
C ILE A 17 5.02 4.63 -16.20
N ARG A 18 5.68 3.50 -16.46
CA ARG A 18 7.04 3.26 -15.99
C ARG A 18 8.02 4.30 -16.53
N SER A 19 7.92 4.66 -17.82
CA SER A 19 8.86 5.56 -18.46
C SER A 19 8.59 7.04 -18.22
N LYS A 20 7.34 7.43 -17.97
CA LYS A 20 6.96 8.84 -17.78
C LYS A 20 7.18 9.34 -16.36
N ILE A 21 7.31 8.45 -15.40
CA ILE A 21 7.47 8.83 -13.99
C ILE A 21 8.94 8.70 -13.61
N ASP A 22 9.49 9.77 -13.04
CA ASP A 22 10.82 9.74 -12.43
C ASP A 22 10.65 9.28 -10.98
N TRP A 23 10.71 7.97 -10.78
CA TRP A 23 10.46 7.34 -9.49
C TRP A 23 11.40 7.82 -8.40
N GLU A 24 12.67 7.96 -8.71
CA GLU A 24 13.67 8.41 -7.72
C GLU A 24 13.38 9.82 -7.23
N SER A 25 12.94 10.70 -8.12
CA SER A 25 12.67 12.11 -7.78
C SER A 25 11.54 12.26 -6.75
N ILE A 26 10.62 11.29 -6.69
CA ILE A 26 9.52 11.31 -5.74
C ILE A 26 9.72 10.32 -4.58
N GLY A 27 10.92 9.79 -4.43
CA GLY A 27 11.29 8.92 -3.31
C GLY A 27 10.79 7.49 -3.43
N LEU A 28 10.65 6.99 -4.66
CA LEU A 28 10.11 5.65 -4.92
C LEU A 28 11.09 4.78 -5.69
N ASN A 29 10.97 3.47 -5.49
CA ASN A 29 11.64 2.45 -6.28
C ASN A 29 10.59 1.66 -7.07
N PHE A 30 10.74 1.61 -8.38
CA PHE A 30 9.94 0.72 -9.20
C PHE A 30 10.56 -0.68 -9.13
N VAL A 31 9.87 -1.63 -8.49
CA VAL A 31 10.46 -2.95 -8.23
C VAL A 31 9.96 -4.06 -9.15
N GLY A 32 8.87 -3.84 -9.85
CA GLY A 32 8.37 -4.85 -10.77
C GLY A 32 7.03 -4.51 -11.39
N GLU A 33 6.67 -5.30 -12.40
CA GLU A 33 5.39 -5.18 -13.10
C GLU A 33 4.90 -6.56 -13.53
N ALA A 34 3.60 -6.68 -13.75
CA ALA A 34 2.99 -7.89 -14.23
C ALA A 34 1.80 -7.57 -15.14
N THR A 35 1.46 -8.49 -16.04
CA THR A 35 0.36 -8.32 -16.99
C THR A 35 -0.90 -9.06 -16.58
N ASP A 36 -0.86 -9.85 -15.51
CA ASP A 36 -2.06 -10.47 -14.93
C ASP A 36 -1.98 -10.54 -13.41
N GLY A 37 -3.15 -10.74 -12.80
CA GLY A 37 -3.27 -10.71 -11.35
C GLY A 37 -2.62 -11.88 -10.64
N GLU A 38 -2.64 -13.05 -11.24
CA GLU A 38 -2.05 -14.25 -10.61
C GLU A 38 -0.55 -14.16 -10.54
N ILE A 39 0.09 -13.75 -11.64
CA ILE A 39 1.54 -13.51 -11.69
C ILE A 39 1.90 -12.39 -10.72
N ALA A 40 1.12 -11.32 -10.72
CA ALA A 40 1.32 -10.18 -9.82
C ALA A 40 1.31 -10.63 -8.36
N LEU A 41 0.31 -11.41 -7.97
CA LEU A 41 0.20 -11.88 -6.59
C LEU A 41 1.43 -12.70 -6.17
N SER A 42 1.87 -13.61 -7.04
CA SER A 42 3.05 -14.43 -6.79
C SER A 42 4.31 -13.57 -6.62
N MET A 43 4.52 -12.61 -7.51
CA MET A 43 5.68 -11.71 -7.44
C MET A 43 5.63 -10.82 -6.20
N MET A 44 4.45 -10.30 -5.87
CA MET A 44 4.27 -9.40 -4.74
C MET A 44 4.48 -10.09 -3.38
N GLN A 45 4.18 -11.39 -3.29
CA GLN A 45 4.45 -12.16 -2.09
C GLN A 45 5.95 -12.24 -1.78
N GLU A 46 6.78 -12.25 -2.81
CA GLU A 46 8.24 -12.25 -2.65
C GLU A 46 8.79 -10.83 -2.46
N LEU A 47 8.36 -9.90 -3.30
CA LEU A 47 8.89 -8.53 -3.31
C LEU A 47 8.37 -7.67 -2.17
N LYS A 48 7.15 -7.93 -1.70
CA LYS A 48 6.47 -7.17 -0.65
C LYS A 48 6.53 -5.66 -0.87
N PRO A 49 5.96 -5.16 -1.99
CA PRO A 49 5.99 -3.73 -2.26
C PRO A 49 5.13 -2.94 -1.27
N ASP A 50 5.42 -1.66 -1.14
CA ASP A 50 4.67 -0.77 -0.27
C ASP A 50 3.43 -0.22 -0.97
N ILE A 51 3.50 -0.07 -2.28
CA ILE A 51 2.42 0.51 -3.10
C ILE A 51 2.16 -0.41 -4.30
N LEU A 52 0.88 -0.67 -4.55
CA LEU A 52 0.42 -1.38 -5.75
C LEU A 52 -0.41 -0.44 -6.60
N ILE A 53 -0.07 -0.34 -7.88
CA ILE A 53 -0.92 0.30 -8.88
C ILE A 53 -1.45 -0.81 -9.78
N THR A 54 -2.77 -0.98 -9.85
CA THR A 54 -3.37 -2.05 -10.63
C THR A 54 -4.57 -1.59 -11.45
N ASP A 55 -4.69 -2.13 -12.65
CA ASP A 55 -5.92 -2.04 -13.44
C ASP A 55 -6.99 -2.95 -12.82
N VAL A 56 -8.25 -2.67 -13.08
CA VAL A 56 -9.36 -3.51 -12.59
C VAL A 56 -9.57 -4.70 -13.51
N LYS A 57 -9.81 -4.45 -14.79
CA LYS A 57 -10.14 -5.50 -15.74
C LYS A 57 -8.92 -6.21 -16.26
N MET A 58 -8.71 -7.42 -15.77
CA MET A 58 -7.62 -8.29 -16.22
C MET A 58 -8.13 -9.73 -16.32
N PRO A 59 -7.55 -10.55 -17.23
CA PRO A 59 -7.93 -11.96 -17.31
C PRO A 59 -7.64 -12.72 -16.03
N PHE A 60 -8.49 -13.72 -15.73
CA PHE A 60 -8.37 -14.68 -14.63
C PHE A 60 -8.56 -14.08 -13.23
N MET A 61 -7.79 -13.07 -12.87
CA MET A 61 -7.90 -12.38 -11.59
C MET A 61 -7.92 -10.89 -11.86
N ASP A 62 -9.02 -10.21 -11.52
CA ASP A 62 -9.12 -8.75 -11.69
C ASP A 62 -8.36 -8.00 -10.58
N GLY A 63 -8.22 -6.68 -10.77
CA GLY A 63 -7.47 -5.85 -9.84
C GLY A 63 -8.09 -5.77 -8.45
N LEU A 64 -9.40 -5.94 -8.33
CA LEU A 64 -10.08 -5.93 -7.03
C LEU A 64 -9.84 -7.24 -6.28
N GLU A 65 -9.87 -8.37 -6.99
CA GLU A 65 -9.54 -9.68 -6.42
C GLU A 65 -8.08 -9.71 -5.98
N LEU A 66 -7.19 -9.18 -6.80
CA LEU A 66 -5.77 -9.04 -6.46
C LEU A 66 -5.60 -8.18 -5.21
N SER A 67 -6.30 -7.05 -5.16
CA SER A 67 -6.25 -6.13 -4.01
C SER A 67 -6.72 -6.81 -2.72
N CYS A 68 -7.80 -7.55 -2.78
CA CYS A 68 -8.29 -8.32 -1.64
C CYS A 68 -7.27 -9.34 -1.17
N ALA A 69 -6.69 -10.10 -2.10
CA ALA A 69 -5.73 -11.14 -1.80
C ALA A 69 -4.47 -10.57 -1.16
N ILE A 70 -3.93 -9.50 -1.74
CA ILE A 70 -2.69 -8.92 -1.20
C ILE A 70 -2.91 -8.22 0.13
N LYS A 71 -4.07 -7.59 0.35
CA LYS A 71 -4.42 -6.97 1.63
C LYS A 71 -4.49 -7.98 2.78
N LYS A 72 -4.88 -9.20 2.51
CA LYS A 72 -4.90 -10.27 3.52
C LYS A 72 -3.48 -10.61 3.99
N ASN A 73 -2.52 -10.60 3.07
CA ASN A 73 -1.12 -10.92 3.37
C ASN A 73 -0.34 -9.69 3.85
N GLN A 74 -0.68 -8.52 3.33
CA GLN A 74 0.02 -7.26 3.60
C GLN A 74 -1.00 -6.15 3.85
N PRO A 75 -1.62 -6.08 5.04
CA PRO A 75 -2.67 -5.10 5.33
C PRO A 75 -2.22 -3.64 5.21
N TRP A 76 -0.92 -3.40 5.34
CA TRP A 76 -0.33 -2.06 5.27
C TRP A 76 -0.14 -1.53 3.85
N ILE A 77 -0.29 -2.38 2.82
CA ILE A 77 -0.03 -1.98 1.44
C ILE A 77 -1.00 -0.88 0.99
N LYS A 78 -0.50 0.11 0.24
CA LYS A 78 -1.33 1.14 -0.36
C LYS A 78 -1.65 0.73 -1.80
N ILE A 79 -2.92 0.76 -2.15
CA ILE A 79 -3.40 0.30 -3.44
C ILE A 79 -4.01 1.47 -4.19
N ILE A 80 -3.56 1.68 -5.43
CA ILE A 80 -4.11 2.66 -6.35
C ILE A 80 -4.74 1.88 -7.49
N ILE A 81 -6.03 2.11 -7.74
CA ILE A 81 -6.78 1.43 -8.80
C ILE A 81 -6.87 2.33 -10.01
N LEU A 82 -6.57 1.76 -11.18
CA LEU A 82 -6.79 2.40 -12.48
C LEU A 82 -7.99 1.74 -13.14
N SER A 83 -9.00 2.52 -13.53
CA SER A 83 -10.23 1.96 -14.06
C SER A 83 -10.76 2.75 -15.24
N GLY A 84 -11.46 2.08 -16.14
CA GLY A 84 -12.18 2.71 -17.23
C GLY A 84 -13.47 3.36 -16.76
N HIS A 85 -14.19 3.94 -17.71
CA HIS A 85 -15.47 4.60 -17.44
C HIS A 85 -16.56 3.59 -17.04
N ASP A 86 -17.58 4.09 -16.36
CA ASP A 86 -18.81 3.37 -16.02
C ASP A 86 -18.64 2.16 -15.09
N GLU A 87 -17.63 2.21 -14.24
CA GLU A 87 -17.35 1.12 -13.32
C GLU A 87 -17.68 1.51 -11.86
N PHE A 88 -18.88 2.08 -11.68
CA PHE A 88 -19.35 2.52 -10.35
C PHE A 88 -19.33 1.38 -9.32
N GLU A 89 -19.71 0.17 -9.74
CA GLU A 89 -19.67 -1.00 -8.86
C GLU A 89 -18.24 -1.36 -8.42
N TYR A 90 -17.28 -1.19 -9.32
CA TYR A 90 -15.87 -1.41 -8.98
C TYR A 90 -15.37 -0.35 -7.99
N ALA A 91 -15.79 0.90 -8.16
CA ALA A 91 -15.43 1.97 -7.23
C ALA A 91 -15.95 1.68 -5.82
N LYS A 92 -17.18 1.20 -5.70
CA LYS A 92 -17.77 0.80 -4.42
C LYS A 92 -16.97 -0.32 -3.76
N LYS A 93 -16.64 -1.36 -4.53
CA LYS A 93 -15.83 -2.47 -4.03
C LYS A 93 -14.46 -2.02 -3.59
N ALA A 94 -13.82 -1.13 -4.36
CA ALA A 94 -12.52 -0.57 -4.04
C ALA A 94 -12.55 0.16 -2.69
N ILE A 95 -13.57 0.96 -2.45
CA ILE A 95 -13.76 1.65 -1.16
C ILE A 95 -13.88 0.63 -0.02
N SER A 96 -14.66 -0.43 -0.21
CA SER A 96 -14.85 -1.46 0.81
C SER A 96 -13.57 -2.26 1.11
N ILE A 97 -12.71 -2.41 0.12
CA ILE A 97 -11.41 -3.07 0.28
C ILE A 97 -10.43 -2.16 1.04
N GLY A 98 -10.62 -0.84 0.94
CA GLY A 98 -9.74 0.13 1.57
C GLY A 98 -8.57 0.53 0.70
N VAL A 99 -8.82 0.75 -0.60
CA VAL A 99 -7.79 1.26 -1.50
C VAL A 99 -7.48 2.73 -1.20
N GLU A 100 -6.26 3.15 -1.49
CA GLU A 100 -5.82 4.51 -1.20
C GLU A 100 -6.41 5.51 -2.20
N ASP A 101 -6.47 5.14 -3.47
CA ASP A 101 -6.99 6.03 -4.50
C ASP A 101 -7.56 5.25 -5.68
N TYR A 102 -8.39 5.91 -6.47
CA TYR A 102 -9.07 5.33 -7.62
C TYR A 102 -8.99 6.35 -8.76
N ILE A 103 -8.27 6.03 -9.81
CA ILE A 103 -8.02 6.92 -10.94
C ILE A 103 -8.77 6.42 -12.17
N LEU A 104 -9.54 7.30 -12.79
CA LEU A 104 -10.30 6.98 -14.00
C LEU A 104 -9.44 7.18 -15.25
N LYS A 105 -9.53 6.24 -16.18
CA LYS A 105 -8.93 6.36 -17.52
C LYS A 105 -9.83 7.25 -18.42
N PRO A 106 -9.29 8.12 -19.28
CA PRO A 106 -7.84 8.38 -19.46
C PRO A 106 -7.28 9.26 -18.35
N PHE A 107 -6.05 9.00 -17.94
CA PHE A 107 -5.37 9.78 -16.91
C PHE A 107 -4.01 10.28 -17.41
N THR A 108 -3.48 11.29 -16.72
CA THR A 108 -2.15 11.83 -16.99
C THR A 108 -1.13 11.25 -16.00
N ALA A 109 0.15 11.32 -16.36
CA ALA A 109 1.22 10.92 -15.46
C ALA A 109 1.19 11.73 -14.16
N ASP A 110 0.80 13.00 -14.23
CA ASP A 110 0.68 13.88 -13.05
C ASP A 110 -0.37 13.38 -12.07
N GLU A 111 -1.48 12.87 -12.55
CA GLU A 111 -2.53 12.29 -11.69
C GLU A 111 -2.01 11.07 -10.92
N VAL A 112 -1.25 10.21 -11.60
CA VAL A 112 -0.63 9.05 -10.97
C VAL A 112 0.41 9.49 -9.93
N ILE A 113 1.22 10.48 -10.27
CA ILE A 113 2.25 11.03 -9.36
C ILE A 113 1.58 11.61 -8.10
N GLU A 114 0.48 12.34 -8.25
CA GLU A 114 -0.25 12.87 -7.10
C GLU A 114 -0.76 11.77 -6.18
N SER A 115 -1.34 10.70 -6.75
CA SER A 115 -1.79 9.54 -5.98
C SER A 115 -0.64 8.85 -5.26
N LEU A 116 0.50 8.72 -5.93
CA LEU A 116 1.71 8.15 -5.32
C LEU A 116 2.20 9.00 -4.15
N LYS A 117 2.19 10.31 -4.29
CA LYS A 117 2.58 11.23 -3.22
C LYS A 117 1.64 11.11 -2.01
N LYS A 118 0.35 11.02 -2.25
CA LYS A 118 -0.64 10.78 -1.18
C LYS A 118 -0.37 9.47 -0.46
N ALA A 119 -0.08 8.42 -1.21
CA ALA A 119 0.24 7.12 -0.63
C ALA A 119 1.49 7.20 0.25
N CYS A 120 2.53 7.88 -0.21
CA CYS A 120 3.75 8.08 0.57
C CYS A 120 3.48 8.84 1.87
N VAL A 121 2.70 9.91 1.80
CA VAL A 121 2.32 10.69 3.00
C VAL A 121 1.59 9.79 3.99
N GLN A 122 0.68 8.97 3.51
CA GLN A 122 -0.09 8.07 4.36
C GLN A 122 0.80 7.00 5.01
N ILE A 123 1.73 6.43 4.26
CA ILE A 123 2.70 5.47 4.80
C ILE A 123 3.55 6.14 5.88
N ASP A 124 4.04 7.35 5.62
CA ASP A 124 4.85 8.09 6.60
C ASP A 124 4.07 8.35 7.88
N LYS A 125 2.79 8.73 7.78
CA LYS A 125 1.93 8.94 8.94
C LYS A 125 1.75 7.65 9.74
N GLU A 126 1.47 6.54 9.06
CA GLU A 126 1.27 5.24 9.72
C GLU A 126 2.55 4.78 10.42
N ARG A 127 3.70 4.95 9.79
CA ARG A 127 5.00 4.60 10.37
C ARG A 127 5.33 5.47 11.57
N SER A 128 5.04 6.78 11.49
CA SER A 128 5.21 7.69 12.62
C SER A 128 4.32 7.31 13.79
N GLN A 129 3.06 6.97 13.55
CA GLN A 129 2.13 6.53 14.58
C GLN A 129 2.60 5.24 15.25
N LEU A 130 3.07 4.27 14.47
CA LEU A 130 3.61 3.01 15.00
C LEU A 130 4.85 3.27 15.85
N SER A 131 5.74 4.14 15.39
CA SER A 131 6.94 4.52 16.15
C SER A 131 6.57 5.18 17.47
N ASN A 132 5.61 6.09 17.46
CA ASN A 132 5.12 6.77 18.66
C ASN A 132 4.46 5.79 19.62
N ILE A 133 3.65 4.88 19.12
CA ILE A 133 3.01 3.84 19.94
C ILE A 133 4.07 2.93 20.56
N SER A 134 5.09 2.53 19.83
CA SER A 134 6.19 1.71 20.34
C SER A 134 6.94 2.44 21.47
N LYS A 135 7.23 3.72 21.28
CA LYS A 135 7.88 4.54 22.32
C LYS A 135 7.00 4.67 23.56
N MET A 136 5.72 4.92 23.38
CA MET A 136 4.77 4.98 24.48
C MET A 136 4.67 3.66 25.24
N GLN A 137 4.66 2.54 24.53
CA GLN A 137 4.64 1.22 25.13
C GLN A 137 5.92 0.94 25.93
N GLU A 138 7.07 1.33 25.42
CA GLU A 138 8.34 1.20 26.13
C GLU A 138 8.36 2.04 27.41
N GLU A 139 7.90 3.29 27.34
CA GLU A 139 7.78 4.16 28.50
C GLU A 139 6.83 3.58 29.53
N LEU A 140 5.68 3.07 29.10
CA LEU A 140 4.71 2.43 29.99
C LEU A 140 5.29 1.17 30.65
N LYS A 141 6.03 0.35 29.90
CA LYS A 141 6.68 -0.83 30.44
C LYS A 141 7.71 -0.46 31.49
N SER A 142 8.50 0.57 31.25
CA SER A 142 9.48 1.06 32.23
C SER A 142 8.80 1.58 33.49
N LYS A 143 7.74 2.36 33.36
CA LYS A 143 6.95 2.85 34.49
C LYS A 143 6.26 1.71 35.22
N ASN A 144 5.70 0.76 34.52
CA ASN A 144 5.05 -0.41 35.13
C ASN A 144 6.05 -1.26 35.92
N LYS A 145 7.26 -1.45 35.40
CA LYS A 145 8.31 -2.17 36.11
C LYS A 145 8.69 -1.47 37.40
N LEU A 146 8.80 -0.15 37.38
CA LEU A 146 9.08 0.62 38.61
C LEU A 146 7.93 0.52 39.63
N ILE A 147 6.70 0.66 39.15
CA ILE A 147 5.51 0.54 40.01
C ILE A 147 5.41 -0.86 40.59
N GLN A 148 5.60 -1.89 39.81
CA GLN A 148 5.56 -3.28 40.28
C GLN A 148 6.65 -3.55 41.30
N LYS A 149 7.84 -3.02 41.10
CA LYS A 149 8.94 -3.17 42.04
C LYS A 149 8.65 -2.52 43.38
N GLU A 150 8.13 -1.30 43.39
CA GLU A 150 7.71 -0.60 44.57
C GLU A 150 6.55 -1.31 45.30
N PHE A 151 5.58 -1.74 44.50
CA PHE A 151 4.41 -2.45 45.00
C PHE A 151 4.78 -3.79 45.64
N LEU A 152 5.68 -4.55 45.00
CA LEU A 152 6.18 -5.81 45.55
C LEU A 152 6.98 -5.59 46.83
N ASN A 153 7.77 -4.56 46.90
CA ASN A 153 8.51 -4.21 48.10
C ASN A 153 7.56 -3.87 49.27
N ASP A 154 6.51 -3.10 49.00
CA ASP A 154 5.48 -2.76 49.98
C ASP A 154 4.69 -3.98 50.44
N LEU A 155 4.39 -4.92 49.53
CA LEU A 155 3.68 -6.15 49.86
C LEU A 155 4.53 -7.16 50.64
N VAL A 156 5.80 -7.22 50.36
CA VAL A 156 6.73 -8.14 51.03
C VAL A 156 7.11 -7.67 52.41
N HIS A 157 6.98 -6.38 52.63
CA HIS A 157 7.25 -5.73 53.88
C HIS A 157 5.99 -5.51 54.72
#